data_bffc906a37e960db2ef6b0275be80277
#
_entry.id   bffc906a37e960db2ef6b0275be80277
#
_cell.length_a   1.000
_cell.length_b   1.000
_cell.length_c   1.000
_cell.angle_alpha   90.00
_cell.angle_beta   90.00
_cell.angle_gamma   90.00
#
_symmetry.space_group_name_H-M   'P 1'
#
loop_
_entity.id
_entity.type
_entity.pdbx_description
1 polymer ?
#
loop_
_entity_poly.entity_id
_entity_poly.type
_entity_poly.pdbx_seq_one_letter_code
_entity_poly.pdbx_strand_id
1 'polypeptide(L)'
;LGKAQIEDRLKQYLGAKKVIWLPYGIYNDETNEHVDNVCAFTSPANVVLAWTDNVNDPQYEMSLADMKVHESETDAKGRKINVHKLYIPDVPVCVTEKDLEGYVFAEGEDNREAGERLAASYANFYIANGIVLVPQFNDEKDKAAIELLSKLMPDRKVIGIYARNIIVGGGNIHCITQQIPAGVTDW
;
A
#
# COMPACT_ATOMS: atom_id res chain seq x y z
N LEU A 1 -21.12 2.59 13.41
CA LEU A 1 -21.12 1.14 13.18
C LEU A 1 -20.08 0.48 14.08
N GLY A 2 -20.43 -0.64 14.73
CA GLY A 2 -19.47 -1.46 15.45
C GLY A 2 -18.66 -2.36 14.49
N LYS A 3 -17.52 -2.91 14.97
CA LYS A 3 -16.60 -3.74 14.18
C LYS A 3 -17.31 -4.86 13.41
N ALA A 4 -18.18 -5.63 14.06
CA ALA A 4 -18.93 -6.71 13.41
C ALA A 4 -19.83 -6.21 12.27
N GLN A 5 -20.48 -5.07 12.45
CA GLN A 5 -21.33 -4.48 11.40
C GLN A 5 -20.49 -4.01 10.20
N ILE A 6 -19.28 -3.50 10.44
CA ILE A 6 -18.34 -3.11 9.37
C ILE A 6 -17.90 -4.37 8.60
N GLU A 7 -17.49 -5.42 9.32
CA GLU A 7 -17.11 -6.70 8.70
C GLU A 7 -18.23 -7.29 7.83
N ASP A 8 -19.47 -7.27 8.32
CA ASP A 8 -20.63 -7.76 7.56
C ASP A 8 -20.84 -6.96 6.27
N ARG A 9 -20.66 -5.62 6.34
CA ARG A 9 -20.74 -4.77 5.15
C ARG A 9 -19.63 -5.07 4.15
N LEU A 10 -18.38 -5.19 4.62
CA LEU A 10 -17.25 -5.54 3.77
C LEU A 10 -17.47 -6.92 3.10
N LYS A 11 -17.92 -7.91 3.85
CA LYS A 11 -18.26 -9.25 3.30
C LYS A 11 -19.36 -9.18 2.26
N GLN A 12 -20.41 -8.42 2.53
CA GLN A 12 -21.56 -8.28 1.65
C GLN A 12 -21.22 -7.58 0.33
N TYR A 13 -20.52 -6.44 0.39
CA TYR A 13 -20.29 -5.59 -0.78
C TYR A 13 -19.03 -5.95 -1.57
N LEU A 14 -18.01 -6.51 -0.91
CA LEU A 14 -16.76 -6.91 -1.56
C LEU A 14 -16.70 -8.42 -1.84
N GLY A 15 -17.72 -9.21 -1.44
CA GLY A 15 -17.70 -10.67 -1.59
C GLY A 15 -16.64 -11.36 -0.74
N ALA A 16 -16.01 -10.65 0.20
CA ALA A 16 -15.01 -11.20 1.10
C ALA A 16 -15.63 -12.19 2.09
N LYS A 17 -14.93 -13.28 2.40
CA LYS A 17 -15.37 -14.27 3.40
C LYS A 17 -14.72 -14.04 4.77
N LYS A 18 -13.60 -13.34 4.81
CA LYS A 18 -12.87 -13.01 6.03
C LYS A 18 -12.33 -11.59 5.94
N VAL A 19 -12.32 -10.88 7.05
CA VAL A 19 -11.69 -9.58 7.23
C VAL A 19 -10.59 -9.74 8.27
N ILE A 20 -9.39 -9.29 7.95
CA ILE A 20 -8.25 -9.23 8.86
C ILE A 20 -8.00 -7.76 9.16
N TRP A 21 -7.97 -7.41 10.42
CA TRP A 21 -7.72 -6.05 10.88
C TRP A 21 -6.26 -5.86 11.21
N LEU A 22 -5.64 -4.88 10.59
CA LEU A 22 -4.29 -4.44 10.93
C LEU A 22 -4.36 -3.29 11.93
N PRO A 23 -3.44 -3.22 12.90
CA PRO A 23 -3.43 -2.15 13.90
C PRO A 23 -2.92 -0.82 13.37
N TYR A 24 -2.10 -0.83 12.31
CA TYR A 24 -1.44 0.37 11.80
C TYR A 24 -1.43 0.44 10.28
N GLY A 25 -1.24 1.65 9.77
CA GLY A 25 -1.02 2.00 8.38
C GLY A 25 0.43 2.27 8.03
N ILE A 26 0.66 3.18 7.09
CA ILE A 26 1.98 3.77 6.83
C ILE A 26 2.10 5.04 7.68
N TYR A 27 3.28 5.22 8.27
CA TYR A 27 3.58 6.40 9.07
C TYR A 27 3.29 7.69 8.30
N ASN A 28 2.57 8.59 8.94
CA ASN A 28 2.15 9.89 8.42
C ASN A 28 1.27 9.82 7.16
N ASP A 29 0.43 8.77 7.06
CA ASP A 29 -0.57 8.67 5.99
C ASP A 29 -1.78 9.57 6.29
N GLU A 30 -1.85 10.70 5.61
CA GLU A 30 -2.94 11.68 5.72
C GLU A 30 -4.30 11.14 5.23
N THR A 31 -4.30 10.03 4.50
CA THR A 31 -5.51 9.40 3.96
C THR A 31 -6.18 8.43 4.94
N ASN A 32 -5.87 8.54 6.24
CA ASN A 32 -6.37 7.69 7.32
C ASN A 32 -5.92 6.22 7.24
N GLU A 33 -4.65 6.00 6.92
CA GLU A 33 -3.99 4.70 6.99
C GLU A 33 -4.64 3.63 6.10
N HIS A 34 -4.83 3.94 4.81
CA HIS A 34 -5.39 3.01 3.85
C HIS A 34 -4.50 1.77 3.67
N VAL A 35 -5.13 0.59 3.68
CA VAL A 35 -4.43 -0.71 3.64
C VAL A 35 -3.60 -0.95 2.38
N ASP A 36 -3.93 -0.30 1.26
CA ASP A 36 -3.21 -0.42 0.00
C ASP A 36 -1.81 0.20 0.01
N ASN A 37 -1.51 1.04 1.02
CA ASN A 37 -0.14 1.50 1.32
C ASN A 37 0.63 0.51 2.21
N VAL A 38 -0.07 -0.38 2.92
CA VAL A 38 0.50 -1.25 3.96
C VAL A 38 0.83 -2.63 3.42
N CYS A 39 -0.16 -3.27 2.80
CA CYS A 39 0.01 -4.63 2.32
C CYS A 39 -0.90 -4.96 1.13
N ALA A 40 -0.52 -5.97 0.38
CA ALA A 40 -1.33 -6.50 -0.71
C ALA A 40 -1.09 -8.01 -0.89
N PHE A 41 -2.13 -8.73 -1.29
CA PHE A 41 -2.00 -10.11 -1.74
C PHE A 41 -1.36 -10.15 -3.14
N THR A 42 -0.29 -10.94 -3.28
CA THR A 42 0.34 -11.21 -4.58
C THR A 42 -0.16 -12.52 -5.20
N SER A 43 -0.55 -13.45 -4.35
CA SER A 43 -1.17 -14.73 -4.73
C SER A 43 -1.90 -15.31 -3.50
N PRO A 44 -2.64 -16.41 -3.64
CA PRO A 44 -3.32 -17.03 -2.50
C PRO A 44 -2.36 -17.33 -1.34
N ALA A 45 -2.68 -16.80 -0.17
CA ALA A 45 -1.90 -16.88 1.08
C ALA A 45 -0.51 -16.22 1.04
N ASN A 46 -0.14 -15.47 0.01
CA ASN A 46 1.10 -14.69 -0.04
C ASN A 46 0.78 -13.20 -0.01
N VAL A 47 1.34 -12.50 0.97
CA VAL A 47 1.15 -11.06 1.20
C VAL A 47 2.50 -10.37 1.20
N VAL A 48 2.62 -9.24 0.54
CA VAL A 48 3.70 -8.29 0.78
C VAL A 48 3.28 -7.32 1.87
N LEU A 49 4.20 -6.99 2.76
CA LEU A 49 4.00 -6.03 3.84
C LEU A 49 5.07 -4.94 3.75
N ALA A 50 4.66 -3.68 3.73
CA ALA A 50 5.55 -2.54 3.80
C ALA A 50 6.45 -2.65 5.04
N TRP A 51 7.76 -2.53 4.87
CA TRP A 51 8.74 -2.87 5.90
C TRP A 51 9.94 -1.94 5.91
N THR A 52 10.50 -1.75 7.09
CA THR A 52 11.85 -1.21 7.28
C THR A 52 12.57 -2.01 8.36
N ASP A 53 13.90 -2.16 8.25
CA ASP A 53 14.73 -2.71 9.33
C ASP A 53 15.36 -1.60 10.18
N ASN A 54 15.10 -0.34 9.85
CA ASN A 54 15.56 0.80 10.65
C ASN A 54 14.70 0.95 11.90
N VAL A 55 15.21 0.49 13.03
CA VAL A 55 14.53 0.54 14.35
C VAL A 55 14.27 1.98 14.84
N ASN A 56 14.92 2.99 14.26
CA ASN A 56 14.69 4.39 14.58
C ASN A 56 13.61 5.03 13.66
N ASP A 57 13.16 4.34 12.63
CA ASP A 57 12.04 4.78 11.81
C ASP A 57 10.73 4.40 12.52
N PRO A 58 9.78 5.35 12.73
CA PRO A 58 8.49 5.03 13.36
C PRO A 58 7.71 3.91 12.62
N GLN A 59 7.94 3.73 11.31
CA GLN A 59 7.34 2.63 10.56
C GLN A 59 7.77 1.24 11.05
N TYR A 60 8.93 1.10 11.67
CA TYR A 60 9.42 -0.21 12.15
C TYR A 60 8.44 -0.88 13.11
N GLU A 61 8.03 -0.18 14.17
CA GLU A 61 7.11 -0.72 15.17
C GLU A 61 5.71 -0.97 14.58
N MET A 62 5.25 -0.11 13.68
CA MET A 62 3.97 -0.27 12.99
C MET A 62 3.97 -1.54 12.13
N SER A 63 4.98 -1.70 11.28
CA SER A 63 5.14 -2.90 10.44
C SER A 63 5.33 -4.19 11.27
N LEU A 64 6.03 -4.11 12.40
CA LEU A 64 6.22 -5.25 13.31
C LEU A 64 4.89 -5.70 13.93
N ALA A 65 4.03 -4.75 14.30
CA ALA A 65 2.70 -5.06 14.83
C ALA A 65 1.81 -5.73 13.76
N ASP A 66 1.82 -5.23 12.53
CA ASP A 66 1.08 -5.81 11.40
C ASP A 66 1.60 -7.20 11.03
N MET A 67 2.92 -7.42 11.09
CA MET A 67 3.54 -8.74 10.89
C MET A 67 2.99 -9.76 11.88
N LYS A 68 2.90 -9.41 13.18
CA LYS A 68 2.37 -10.29 14.23
C LYS A 68 0.92 -10.68 13.96
N VAL A 69 0.10 -9.78 13.43
CA VAL A 69 -1.27 -10.11 13.03
C VAL A 69 -1.27 -11.12 11.88
N HIS A 70 -0.50 -10.90 10.83
CA HIS A 70 -0.43 -11.82 9.71
C HIS A 70 0.09 -13.21 10.12
N GLU A 71 1.06 -13.27 11.02
CA GLU A 71 1.62 -14.53 11.53
C GLU A 71 0.62 -15.36 12.35
N SER A 72 -0.32 -14.68 13.04
CA SER A 72 -1.37 -15.29 13.85
C SER A 72 -2.62 -15.66 13.05
N GLU A 73 -2.78 -15.12 11.85
CA GLU A 73 -3.97 -15.24 11.03
C GLU A 73 -3.82 -16.24 9.88
N THR A 74 -4.95 -16.62 9.31
CA THR A 74 -5.03 -17.41 8.08
C THR A 74 -5.83 -16.65 7.04
N ASP A 75 -5.68 -17.02 5.77
CA ASP A 75 -6.58 -16.55 4.73
C ASP A 75 -8.00 -17.13 4.88
N ALA A 76 -8.92 -16.74 4.00
CA ALA A 76 -10.32 -17.19 4.02
C ALA A 76 -10.52 -18.70 3.78
N LYS A 77 -9.48 -19.42 3.35
CA LYS A 77 -9.48 -20.89 3.18
C LYS A 77 -8.72 -21.62 4.28
N GLY A 78 -8.32 -20.92 5.35
CA GLY A 78 -7.58 -21.49 6.48
C GLY A 78 -6.09 -21.74 6.21
N ARG A 79 -5.53 -21.20 5.12
CA ARG A 79 -4.10 -21.34 4.81
C ARG A 79 -3.31 -20.30 5.61
N LYS A 80 -2.17 -20.72 6.16
CA LYS A 80 -1.23 -19.82 6.82
C LYS A 80 -0.77 -18.73 5.82
N ILE A 81 -0.71 -17.49 6.28
CA ILE A 81 -0.25 -16.37 5.47
C ILE A 81 1.29 -16.35 5.46
N ASN A 82 1.87 -16.31 4.28
CA ASN A 82 3.28 -16.08 4.06
C ASN A 82 3.50 -14.59 3.82
N VAL A 83 4.21 -13.94 4.72
CA VAL A 83 4.49 -12.50 4.62
C VAL A 83 5.86 -12.27 4.02
N HIS A 84 5.91 -11.44 2.98
CA HIS A 84 7.13 -11.03 2.31
C HIS A 84 7.38 -9.54 2.60
N LYS A 85 8.54 -9.24 3.19
CA LYS A 85 8.94 -7.85 3.51
C LYS A 85 9.17 -7.07 2.21
N LEU A 86 8.35 -6.07 1.95
CA LEU A 86 8.51 -5.13 0.86
C LEU A 86 9.06 -3.83 1.44
N TYR A 87 10.38 -3.66 1.35
CA TYR A 87 11.04 -2.51 1.97
C TYR A 87 10.53 -1.21 1.37
N ILE A 88 10.16 -0.26 2.23
CA ILE A 88 9.84 1.12 1.85
C ILE A 88 11.14 1.86 1.42
N PRO A 89 11.05 3.04 0.79
CA PRO A 89 12.24 3.84 0.47
C PRO A 89 13.13 4.08 1.70
N ASP A 90 14.44 3.90 1.54
CA ASP A 90 15.42 4.14 2.62
C ASP A 90 15.50 5.63 2.97
N VAL A 91 15.36 6.48 1.96
CA VAL A 91 15.28 7.93 2.15
C VAL A 91 13.82 8.35 2.18
N PRO A 92 13.32 8.92 3.29
CA PRO A 92 11.95 9.41 3.35
C PRO A 92 11.62 10.35 2.20
N VAL A 93 10.55 10.06 1.47
CA VAL A 93 10.02 10.97 0.45
C VAL A 93 9.27 12.08 1.17
N CYS A 94 9.66 13.33 0.94
CA CYS A 94 9.09 14.46 1.67
C CYS A 94 8.52 15.52 0.72
N VAL A 95 7.63 16.34 1.25
CA VAL A 95 7.11 17.55 0.62
C VAL A 95 8.24 18.56 0.40
N THR A 96 8.29 19.19 -0.76
CA THR A 96 9.25 20.26 -1.07
C THR A 96 8.54 21.61 -1.12
N GLU A 97 9.32 22.71 -1.00
CA GLU A 97 8.78 24.08 -1.20
C GLU A 97 8.05 24.23 -2.55
N LYS A 98 8.57 23.59 -3.59
CA LYS A 98 7.97 23.61 -4.92
C LYS A 98 6.61 22.92 -4.96
N ASP A 99 6.41 21.86 -4.18
CA ASP A 99 5.12 21.18 -4.12
C ASP A 99 4.06 22.12 -3.51
N LEU A 100 4.46 22.90 -2.51
CA LEU A 100 3.55 23.82 -1.82
C LEU A 100 3.02 24.94 -2.72
N GLU A 101 3.75 25.31 -3.78
CA GLU A 101 3.28 26.30 -4.77
C GLU A 101 1.99 25.85 -5.49
N GLY A 102 1.73 24.54 -5.57
CA GLY A 102 0.57 23.95 -6.23
C GLY A 102 -0.63 23.70 -5.31
N TYR A 103 -0.48 23.85 -3.99
CA TYR A 103 -1.57 23.63 -3.05
C TYR A 103 -2.44 24.87 -2.86
N VAL A 104 -3.75 24.63 -2.79
CA VAL A 104 -4.74 25.60 -2.31
C VAL A 104 -5.43 24.95 -1.13
N PHE A 105 -5.12 25.39 0.08
CA PHE A 105 -5.74 24.88 1.30
C PHE A 105 -7.08 25.59 1.55
N ALA A 106 -8.13 24.81 1.84
CA ALA A 106 -9.41 25.35 2.29
C ALA A 106 -9.36 25.66 3.78
N GLU A 107 -10.25 26.52 4.24
CA GLU A 107 -10.38 26.84 5.67
C GLU A 107 -10.74 25.58 6.47
N GLY A 108 -9.89 25.23 7.44
CA GLY A 108 -10.06 24.04 8.30
C GLY A 108 -9.37 22.78 7.77
N GLU A 109 -8.66 22.83 6.66
CA GLU A 109 -7.75 21.77 6.23
C GLU A 109 -6.38 21.90 6.90
N ASP A 110 -5.77 20.76 7.22
CA ASP A 110 -4.40 20.72 7.73
C ASP A 110 -3.43 21.16 6.63
N ASN A 111 -2.63 22.19 6.91
CA ASN A 111 -1.62 22.65 5.98
C ASN A 111 -0.43 21.69 5.98
N ARG A 112 0.06 21.37 4.78
CA ARG A 112 1.32 20.66 4.61
C ARG A 112 2.50 21.62 4.76
N GLU A 113 3.61 21.08 5.26
CA GLU A 113 4.87 21.81 5.41
C GLU A 113 5.98 21.16 4.59
N ALA A 114 6.93 21.98 4.12
CA ALA A 114 8.13 21.45 3.49
C ALA A 114 8.95 20.61 4.47
N GLY A 115 9.43 19.44 4.00
CA GLY A 115 10.10 18.47 4.85
C GLY A 115 9.15 17.45 5.51
N GLU A 116 7.84 17.65 5.45
CA GLU A 116 6.87 16.66 5.92
C GLU A 116 6.99 15.37 5.12
N ARG A 117 7.07 14.22 5.82
CA ARG A 117 7.19 12.90 5.20
C ARG A 117 5.86 12.48 4.55
N LEU A 118 5.95 11.99 3.33
CA LEU A 118 4.84 11.39 2.60
C LEU A 118 4.77 9.88 2.86
N ALA A 119 3.57 9.31 2.76
CA ALA A 119 3.32 7.88 2.96
C ALA A 119 3.78 7.03 1.75
N ALA A 120 5.03 7.20 1.32
CA ALA A 120 5.58 6.53 0.16
C ALA A 120 5.80 5.04 0.43
N SER A 121 5.09 4.18 -0.30
CA SER A 121 5.17 2.74 -0.18
C SER A 121 5.08 2.06 -1.54
N TYR A 122 5.93 1.05 -1.77
CA TYR A 122 5.83 0.20 -2.96
C TYR A 122 4.61 -0.75 -2.91
N ALA A 123 3.96 -0.92 -1.74
CA ALA A 123 2.75 -1.74 -1.62
C ALA A 123 1.54 -1.15 -2.38
N ASN A 124 1.59 0.15 -2.69
CA ASN A 124 0.56 0.82 -3.49
C ASN A 124 0.73 0.57 -5.00
N PHE A 125 1.02 -0.68 -5.37
CA PHE A 125 1.11 -1.11 -6.76
C PHE A 125 -0.27 -1.48 -7.33
N TYR A 126 -0.41 -1.41 -8.65
CA TYR A 126 -1.61 -1.80 -9.36
C TYR A 126 -1.40 -3.08 -10.16
N ILE A 127 -2.31 -4.06 -9.98
CA ILE A 127 -2.32 -5.31 -10.73
C ILE A 127 -3.33 -5.22 -11.86
N ALA A 128 -2.87 -5.41 -13.09
CA ALA A 128 -3.71 -5.52 -14.28
C ALA A 128 -3.46 -6.85 -15.03
N ASN A 129 -4.12 -7.05 -16.17
CA ASN A 129 -3.93 -8.24 -16.98
C ASN A 129 -2.51 -8.30 -17.56
N GLY A 130 -1.70 -9.25 -17.08
CA GLY A 130 -0.34 -9.46 -17.52
C GLY A 130 0.71 -8.45 -17.06
N ILE A 131 0.33 -7.43 -16.30
CA ILE A 131 1.26 -6.41 -15.77
C ILE A 131 1.01 -6.08 -14.31
N VAL A 132 2.05 -5.56 -13.65
CA VAL A 132 2.00 -4.90 -12.34
C VAL A 132 2.72 -3.56 -12.47
N LEU A 133 2.06 -2.47 -12.10
CA LEU A 133 2.65 -1.14 -12.06
C LEU A 133 3.06 -0.81 -10.62
N VAL A 134 4.34 -0.53 -10.41
CA VAL A 134 4.92 -0.32 -9.07
C VAL A 134 5.44 1.11 -8.95
N PRO A 135 5.01 1.87 -7.93
CA PRO A 135 5.56 3.20 -7.71
C PRO A 135 7.07 3.15 -7.48
N GLN A 136 7.78 4.14 -8.01
CA GLN A 136 9.22 4.32 -7.85
C GLN A 136 9.51 5.74 -7.40
N PHE A 137 10.56 5.90 -6.58
CA PHE A 137 10.87 7.17 -5.91
C PHE A 137 12.29 7.65 -6.14
N ASN A 138 13.05 7.01 -7.07
CA ASN A 138 14.49 7.19 -7.27
C ASN A 138 15.31 6.83 -6.01
N ASP A 139 14.89 5.78 -5.33
CA ASP A 139 15.54 5.21 -4.16
C ASP A 139 16.24 3.88 -4.51
N GLU A 140 17.24 3.49 -3.73
CA GLU A 140 17.96 2.22 -3.94
C GLU A 140 17.03 0.99 -3.79
N LYS A 141 15.94 1.11 -3.03
CA LYS A 141 14.92 0.06 -2.85
C LYS A 141 14.01 -0.13 -4.06
N ASP A 142 13.97 0.81 -5.00
CA ASP A 142 13.16 0.72 -6.22
C ASP A 142 13.38 -0.61 -6.95
N LYS A 143 14.66 -0.97 -7.14
CA LYS A 143 15.04 -2.21 -7.83
C LYS A 143 14.65 -3.45 -7.04
N ALA A 144 14.86 -3.44 -5.72
CA ALA A 144 14.53 -4.56 -4.86
C ALA A 144 13.01 -4.82 -4.81
N ALA A 145 12.19 -3.76 -4.85
CA ALA A 145 10.74 -3.88 -4.94
C ALA A 145 10.30 -4.57 -6.24
N ILE A 146 10.86 -4.15 -7.38
CA ILE A 146 10.59 -4.78 -8.69
C ILE A 146 11.00 -6.25 -8.68
N GLU A 147 12.20 -6.58 -8.18
CA GLU A 147 12.70 -7.95 -8.14
C GLU A 147 11.84 -8.86 -7.26
N LEU A 148 11.42 -8.40 -6.07
CA LEU A 148 10.55 -9.14 -5.18
C LEU A 148 9.19 -9.42 -5.83
N LEU A 149 8.54 -8.39 -6.34
CA LEU A 149 7.22 -8.51 -6.95
C LEU A 149 7.26 -9.38 -8.22
N SER A 150 8.34 -9.31 -9.01
CA SER A 150 8.55 -10.20 -10.16
C SER A 150 8.67 -11.68 -9.76
N LYS A 151 9.30 -11.98 -8.62
CA LYS A 151 9.38 -13.34 -8.09
C LYS A 151 8.03 -13.85 -7.57
N LEU A 152 7.23 -12.96 -6.97
CA LEU A 152 5.94 -13.32 -6.38
C LEU A 152 4.81 -13.40 -7.42
N MET A 153 4.96 -12.73 -8.56
CA MET A 153 3.99 -12.69 -9.65
C MET A 153 4.66 -12.99 -11.00
N PRO A 154 5.21 -14.22 -11.20
CA PRO A 154 6.02 -14.58 -12.38
C PRO A 154 5.22 -14.62 -13.68
N ASP A 155 3.89 -14.64 -13.59
CA ASP A 155 2.96 -14.60 -14.71
C ASP A 155 2.69 -13.17 -15.22
N ARG A 156 3.28 -12.15 -14.59
CA ARG A 156 3.09 -10.74 -14.91
C ARG A 156 4.40 -10.01 -15.14
N LYS A 157 4.37 -9.06 -16.07
CA LYS A 157 5.48 -8.12 -16.24
C LYS A 157 5.37 -7.01 -15.18
N VAL A 158 6.35 -6.92 -14.30
CA VAL A 158 6.44 -5.86 -13.29
C VAL A 158 7.15 -4.66 -13.89
N ILE A 159 6.53 -3.49 -13.80
CA ILE A 159 6.97 -2.24 -14.42
C ILE A 159 7.02 -1.15 -13.34
N GLY A 160 8.19 -0.55 -13.15
CA GLY A 160 8.36 0.61 -12.29
C GLY A 160 7.87 1.89 -12.96
N ILE A 161 7.14 2.71 -12.21
CA ILE A 161 6.64 4.02 -12.64
C ILE A 161 7.12 5.06 -11.64
N TYR A 162 7.84 6.09 -12.08
CA TYR A 162 8.21 7.19 -11.20
C TYR A 162 6.96 7.90 -10.71
N ALA A 163 6.73 7.88 -9.42
CA ALA A 163 5.46 8.23 -8.80
C ALA A 163 5.58 9.28 -7.67
N ARG A 164 6.75 9.90 -7.52
CA ARG A 164 6.96 10.92 -6.50
C ARG A 164 5.95 12.07 -6.62
N ASN A 165 5.62 12.50 -7.84
CA ASN A 165 4.66 13.58 -8.05
C ASN A 165 3.20 13.15 -7.83
N ILE A 166 2.93 11.85 -7.84
CA ILE A 166 1.60 11.30 -7.52
C ILE A 166 1.38 11.30 -6.01
N ILE A 167 2.37 10.82 -5.25
CA ILE A 167 2.26 10.70 -3.79
C ILE A 167 2.10 12.05 -3.07
N VAL A 168 2.52 13.14 -3.68
CA VAL A 168 2.27 14.50 -3.17
C VAL A 168 0.78 14.75 -2.97
N GLY A 169 -0.09 14.15 -3.78
CA GLY A 169 -1.55 14.24 -3.65
C GLY A 169 -2.17 13.30 -2.60
N GLY A 170 -1.36 12.67 -1.72
CA GLY A 170 -1.83 11.82 -0.62
C GLY A 170 -2.02 10.35 -0.96
N GLY A 171 -1.98 9.96 -2.23
CA GLY A 171 -2.10 8.57 -2.68
C GLY A 171 -1.07 8.24 -3.75
N ASN A 172 -1.06 6.98 -4.23
CA ASN A 172 -0.13 6.56 -5.27
C ASN A 172 -0.86 5.79 -6.38
N ILE A 173 -0.16 4.93 -7.13
CA ILE A 173 -0.68 4.29 -8.36
C ILE A 173 -1.98 3.53 -8.10
N HIS A 174 -2.07 2.74 -7.03
CA HIS A 174 -3.31 2.02 -6.70
C HIS A 174 -4.45 2.99 -6.39
N CYS A 175 -4.19 4.03 -5.61
CA CYS A 175 -5.19 5.02 -5.19
C CYS A 175 -5.82 5.78 -6.35
N ILE A 176 -5.09 6.03 -7.44
CA ILE A 176 -5.59 6.74 -8.63
C ILE A 176 -6.18 5.82 -9.70
N THR A 177 -6.29 4.51 -9.42
CA THR A 177 -6.77 3.50 -10.37
C THR A 177 -8.04 2.82 -9.87
N GLN A 178 -8.83 2.28 -10.80
CA GLN A 178 -10.00 1.46 -10.52
C GLN A 178 -9.99 0.23 -11.41
N GLN A 179 -10.10 -0.95 -10.80
CA GLN A 179 -10.18 -2.22 -11.52
C GLN A 179 -11.57 -2.36 -12.18
N ILE A 180 -11.55 -2.72 -13.46
CA ILE A 180 -12.72 -3.22 -14.15
C ILE A 180 -12.47 -4.73 -14.36
N PRO A 181 -13.18 -5.62 -13.64
CA PRO A 181 -12.98 -7.06 -13.78
C PRO A 181 -13.20 -7.51 -15.23
N ALA A 182 -12.29 -8.37 -15.73
CA ALA A 182 -12.52 -9.03 -17.00
C ALA A 182 -13.73 -9.95 -16.87
N GLY A 183 -14.71 -9.78 -17.74
CA GLY A 183 -15.96 -10.55 -17.74
C GLY A 183 -16.70 -10.39 -19.05
N VAL A 184 -17.82 -11.07 -19.19
CA VAL A 184 -18.75 -10.81 -20.30
C VAL A 184 -19.35 -9.44 -20.05
N THR A 185 -18.93 -8.46 -20.83
CA THR A 185 -19.51 -7.11 -20.83
C THR A 185 -20.60 -7.06 -21.86
N ASP A 186 -21.78 -7.52 -21.49
CA ASP A 186 -23.00 -7.16 -22.19
C ASP A 186 -23.48 -5.82 -21.59
N TRP A 187 -22.97 -4.71 -22.15
CA TRP A 187 -23.45 -3.35 -21.90
C TRP A 187 -24.46 -2.94 -22.94
#